data_3d48dbf538c698689cab40daf24227fa
#
_entry.id   3d48dbf538c698689cab40daf24227fa
#
_cell.length_a   1.000
_cell.length_b   1.000
_cell.length_c   1.000
_cell.angle_alpha   90.00
_cell.angle_beta   90.00
_cell.angle_gamma   90.00
#
_symmetry.space_group_name_H-M   'P 1'
#
loop_
_entity.id
_entity.type
_entity.pdbx_description
1 polymer ?
#
loop_
_entity_poly.entity_id
_entity_poly.type
_entity_poly.pdbx_seq_one_letter_code
_entity_poly.pdbx_strand_id
1 'polypeptide(L)'
;MLRPAAWQVFRQFVRRESDMVGSLVLERSMNRVQLLGRVGQDPIMRQVDGKNPVTIFSLATNEMWRTGENEEAQGGDISQKTTWHRISVFRPGLRDVTYQYVKKGSRLYVEGKLDYGEYTDKNNVRRQATTIVADNVIFLSDNVKEKA
;
A
#
# COMPACT_ATOMS: atom_id res chain seq x y z
N MET A 1 13.22 23.06 -29.12
CA MET A 1 13.41 22.74 -28.33
C MET A 1 14.64 22.54 -28.05
N LEU A 2 15.02 22.80 -27.55
CA LEU A 2 16.13 22.63 -27.27
C LEU A 2 16.43 21.73 -26.41
N ARG A 3 17.25 21.07 -26.46
CA ARG A 3 17.59 20.22 -25.68
C ARG A 3 18.62 20.67 -24.87
N PRO A 4 18.46 20.74 -23.63
CA PRO A 4 19.45 21.10 -22.75
C PRO A 4 20.55 20.13 -22.82
N ALA A 5 21.67 20.49 -22.35
CA ALA A 5 22.80 19.61 -22.36
C ALA A 5 22.50 18.33 -21.65
N ALA A 6 21.82 18.39 -20.55
CA ALA A 6 21.52 17.18 -19.84
C ALA A 6 20.75 16.22 -20.68
N TRP A 7 19.87 16.72 -21.48
CA TRP A 7 19.09 15.87 -22.29
C TRP A 7 19.95 15.22 -23.33
N GLN A 8 20.91 15.87 -23.81
CA GLN A 8 21.74 15.25 -24.75
C GLN A 8 22.57 14.18 -24.18
N VAL A 9 23.01 14.33 -22.99
CA VAL A 9 23.79 13.28 -22.37
C VAL A 9 22.91 12.08 -22.23
N PHE A 10 21.70 12.22 -21.86
CA PHE A 10 20.84 11.13 -21.73
C PHE A 10 20.72 10.43 -23.03
N ARG A 11 20.54 11.13 -24.09
CA ARG A 11 20.39 10.48 -25.33
C ARG A 11 21.58 9.66 -25.67
N GLN A 12 22.71 10.09 -25.29
CA GLN A 12 23.84 9.30 -25.59
C GLN A 12 23.84 8.04 -24.84
N PHE A 13 23.44 8.05 -23.61
CA PHE A 13 23.41 6.82 -22.88
C PHE A 13 22.44 5.87 -23.53
N VAL A 14 21.37 6.33 -24.01
CA VAL A 14 20.43 5.45 -24.61
C VAL A 14 21.01 4.76 -25.77
N ARG A 15 21.86 5.37 -26.50
CA ARG A 15 22.36 4.78 -27.61
C ARG A 15 23.26 3.66 -27.35
N ARG A 16 23.99 3.60 -26.35
CA ARG A 16 24.90 2.55 -26.17
C ARG A 16 24.23 1.56 -25.40
N GLU A 17 24.36 0.37 -25.74
CA GLU A 17 23.71 -0.61 -25.09
C GLU A 17 24.08 -0.70 -23.73
N SER A 18 25.16 -0.52 -23.43
CA SER A 18 25.51 -0.67 -22.08
C SER A 18 24.95 0.52 -21.39
N ASP A 19 24.68 1.56 -22.07
CA ASP A 19 24.20 2.67 -21.45
C ASP A 19 22.76 2.74 -21.36
N MET A 20 22.08 1.84 -21.98
CA MET A 20 20.70 1.88 -21.93
C MET A 20 20.19 1.97 -20.59
N VAL A 21 20.81 1.39 -19.68
CA VAL A 21 20.39 1.41 -18.38
C VAL A 21 20.33 2.82 -17.88
N GLY A 22 21.32 3.56 -18.10
CA GLY A 22 21.34 4.84 -17.56
C GLY A 22 20.29 5.72 -18.12
N SER A 23 19.98 5.52 -19.34
CA SER A 23 19.06 6.39 -19.95
C SER A 23 17.71 6.28 -19.37
N LEU A 24 17.37 5.14 -18.86
CA LEU A 24 16.09 4.97 -18.36
C LEU A 24 15.82 5.77 -17.15
N VAL A 25 16.81 6.25 -16.52
CA VAL A 25 16.60 6.92 -15.35
C VAL A 25 16.07 8.29 -15.55
N LEU A 26 16.05 8.74 -16.70
CA LEU A 26 15.60 10.00 -16.94
C LEU A 26 14.22 10.34 -16.60
N GLU A 27 13.34 9.41 -16.68
CA GLU A 27 12.00 9.73 -16.40
C GLU A 27 11.69 9.47 -14.98
N ARG A 28 11.17 10.43 -14.26
CA ARG A 28 10.82 10.21 -12.89
C ARG A 28 9.38 9.86 -12.77
N SER A 29 9.07 8.99 -11.88
CA SER A 29 7.69 8.60 -11.68
C SER A 29 7.53 8.29 -10.21
N MET A 30 6.32 8.07 -9.78
CA MET A 30 6.06 7.82 -8.39
C MET A 30 4.96 6.80 -8.22
N ASN A 31 5.11 5.92 -7.29
CA ASN A 31 4.07 4.96 -6.92
C ASN A 31 4.07 4.96 -5.41
N ARG A 32 3.13 5.67 -4.81
CA ARG A 32 3.14 5.84 -3.36
C ARG A 32 1.75 5.87 -2.81
N VAL A 33 1.53 5.18 -1.69
CA VAL A 33 0.25 5.11 -1.05
C VAL A 33 0.45 5.44 0.41
N GLN A 34 -0.47 6.21 0.99
CA GLN A 34 -0.44 6.52 2.39
C GLN A 34 -1.81 6.22 2.93
N LEU A 35 -1.91 5.44 3.98
CA LEU A 35 -3.19 5.06 4.54
C LEU A 35 -3.15 5.19 6.06
N LEU A 36 -4.25 5.65 6.62
CA LEU A 36 -4.37 5.71 8.05
C LEU A 36 -5.69 5.03 8.36
N GLY A 37 -5.66 3.94 9.10
CA GLY A 37 -6.88 3.20 9.34
C GLY A 37 -6.75 2.19 10.45
N ARG A 38 -7.71 1.27 10.50
CA ARG A 38 -7.70 0.25 11.53
C ARG A 38 -7.64 -1.13 10.94
N VAL A 39 -6.96 -1.99 11.63
CA VAL A 39 -6.75 -3.36 11.16
C VAL A 39 -8.00 -4.17 11.42
N GLY A 40 -8.39 -4.97 10.45
CA GLY A 40 -9.62 -5.74 10.54
C GLY A 40 -9.47 -7.08 11.20
N GLN A 41 -8.31 -7.68 11.08
CA GLN A 41 -8.08 -8.97 11.68
C GLN A 41 -6.62 -9.11 11.96
N ASP A 42 -6.27 -10.01 12.84
CA ASP A 42 -4.86 -10.21 13.17
C ASP A 42 -4.11 -10.60 11.91
N PRO A 43 -2.87 -10.15 11.79
CA PRO A 43 -2.10 -10.44 10.59
C PRO A 43 -1.74 -11.91 10.48
N ILE A 44 -1.49 -12.35 9.29
CA ILE A 44 -1.05 -13.70 9.08
C ILE A 44 0.29 -13.67 8.40
N MET A 45 1.07 -14.70 8.60
CA MET A 45 2.36 -14.82 7.98
C MET A 45 2.23 -15.92 6.94
N ARG A 46 2.65 -15.64 5.70
CA ARG A 46 2.51 -16.62 4.67
C ARG A 46 3.84 -16.82 3.99
N GLN A 47 4.15 -18.02 3.66
CA GLN A 47 5.38 -18.29 2.98
C GLN A 47 5.12 -19.29 1.89
N VAL A 48 5.57 -18.97 0.66
CA VAL A 48 5.41 -19.86 -0.43
C VAL A 48 6.76 -20.45 -0.69
N ASP A 49 6.82 -21.71 -1.06
CA ASP A 49 8.06 -22.39 -1.26
C ASP A 49 9.02 -21.59 -2.10
N GLY A 50 10.21 -21.49 -1.63
CA GLY A 50 11.24 -20.80 -2.38
C GLY A 50 11.15 -19.30 -2.31
N LYS A 51 10.21 -18.74 -1.55
CA LYS A 51 10.09 -17.33 -1.48
C LYS A 51 10.14 -16.89 -0.04
N ASN A 52 10.38 -15.61 0.14
CA ASN A 52 10.47 -15.07 1.48
C ASN A 52 9.09 -14.96 2.10
N PRO A 53 8.99 -15.05 3.39
CA PRO A 53 7.70 -14.93 4.02
C PRO A 53 7.19 -13.51 3.93
N VAL A 54 5.91 -13.34 4.09
CA VAL A 54 5.28 -12.03 4.01
C VAL A 54 4.20 -11.95 5.08
N THR A 55 4.07 -10.82 5.73
CA THR A 55 3.02 -10.58 6.70
C THR A 55 1.90 -9.87 5.97
N ILE A 56 0.69 -10.35 6.10
CA ILE A 56 -0.44 -9.79 5.39
C ILE A 56 -1.53 -9.43 6.37
N PHE A 57 -2.12 -8.27 6.21
CA PHE A 57 -3.26 -7.90 7.01
C PHE A 57 -4.14 -6.93 6.22
N SER A 58 -5.35 -6.71 6.69
CA SER A 58 -6.27 -5.81 6.04
C SER A 58 -6.41 -4.55 6.86
N LEU A 59 -6.44 -3.43 6.19
CA LEU A 59 -6.57 -2.15 6.86
C LEU A 59 -7.80 -1.46 6.32
N ALA A 60 -8.65 -1.00 7.20
CA ALA A 60 -9.88 -0.33 6.79
C ALA A 60 -9.74 1.17 6.87
N THR A 61 -10.16 1.86 5.83
CA THR A 61 -10.24 3.30 5.88
C THR A 61 -11.69 3.67 5.67
N ASN A 62 -12.15 4.68 6.37
CA ASN A 62 -13.54 5.09 6.29
C ASN A 62 -13.70 6.48 5.77
N GLU A 63 -14.73 6.68 5.00
CA GLU A 63 -15.06 8.00 4.53
C GLU A 63 -16.44 8.28 5.04
N MET A 64 -16.71 9.48 5.48
CA MET A 64 -18.03 9.83 5.92
C MET A 64 -18.42 11.09 5.26
N TRP A 65 -19.66 11.20 4.85
CA TRP A 65 -20.14 12.43 4.26
C TRP A 65 -21.60 12.58 4.57
N ARG A 66 -22.11 13.78 4.43
CA ARG A 66 -23.49 14.01 4.68
C ARG A 66 -24.25 13.88 3.42
N THR A 67 -25.31 13.12 3.43
CA THR A 67 -26.08 12.97 2.25
C THR A 67 -27.14 13.98 2.34
N GLY A 68 -27.67 14.57 1.58
CA GLY A 68 -28.72 15.46 1.63
C GLY A 68 -28.21 16.76 1.23
N GLU A 69 -28.58 17.25 0.15
CA GLU A 69 -28.15 18.43 -0.19
C GLU A 69 -28.83 19.56 0.35
N ASN A 70 -29.97 19.46 0.97
CA ASN A 70 -30.68 20.51 1.43
C ASN A 70 -30.21 20.95 2.72
N GLU A 71 -29.90 22.15 2.88
CA GLU A 71 -29.50 22.54 4.10
C GLU A 71 -30.53 22.46 5.10
N GLU A 72 -31.72 22.44 4.74
CA GLU A 72 -32.73 22.27 5.65
C GLU A 72 -32.75 21.00 6.25
N ALA A 73 -32.19 20.06 5.72
CA ALA A 73 -32.21 18.72 6.24
C ALA A 73 -31.42 18.77 7.44
N GLN A 74 -31.87 19.23 8.48
CA GLN A 74 -31.18 19.20 9.57
C GLN A 74 -30.81 17.97 10.00
N GLY A 75 -29.96 17.59 10.43
CA GLY A 75 -29.60 16.31 10.82
C GLY A 75 -29.34 15.47 9.74
N GLY A 76 -29.26 15.84 8.67
CA GLY A 76 -29.14 15.00 7.59
C GLY A 76 -28.44 13.77 7.84
N ASP A 77 -28.64 12.76 7.12
CA ASP A 77 -28.05 11.50 7.25
C ASP A 77 -26.59 11.53 6.98
N ILE A 78 -25.86 10.78 7.69
CA ILE A 78 -24.45 10.64 7.45
C ILE A 78 -24.22 9.31 6.84
N SER A 79 -23.59 9.30 5.71
CA SER A 79 -23.28 8.05 5.04
C SER A 79 -21.81 7.72 5.26
N GLN A 80 -21.51 6.46 5.27
CA GLN A 80 -20.15 6.03 5.53
C GLN A 80 -19.78 4.93 4.56
N LYS A 81 -18.56 4.94 4.10
CA LYS A 81 -18.09 3.88 3.24
C LYS A 81 -16.78 3.40 3.80
N THR A 82 -16.61 2.11 3.91
CA THR A 82 -15.37 1.51 4.38
C THR A 82 -14.68 0.86 3.21
N THR A 83 -13.42 1.15 3.04
CA THR A 83 -12.62 0.52 2.01
C THR A 83 -11.59 -0.33 2.68
N TRP A 84 -11.46 -1.57 2.21
CA TRP A 84 -10.50 -2.50 2.78
C TRP A 84 -9.29 -2.60 1.89
N HIS A 85 -8.12 -2.42 2.48
CA HIS A 85 -6.88 -2.48 1.74
C HIS A 85 -6.05 -3.65 2.19
N ARG A 86 -5.49 -4.38 1.26
CA ARG A 86 -4.65 -5.51 1.61
C ARG A 86 -3.25 -5.01 1.73
N ILE A 87 -2.62 -5.22 2.87
CA ILE A 87 -1.27 -4.74 3.13
C ILE A 87 -0.34 -5.94 3.20
N SER A 88 0.76 -5.87 2.49
CA SER A 88 1.75 -6.93 2.50
C SER A 88 3.07 -6.35 2.95
N VAL A 89 3.73 -6.99 3.89
CA VAL A 89 4.99 -6.50 4.40
C VAL A 89 6.05 -7.54 4.18
N PHE A 90 6.99 -7.26 3.28
CA PHE A 90 8.03 -8.20 2.96
C PHE A 90 9.36 -7.90 3.65
N ARG A 91 9.63 -6.64 4.00
CA ARG A 91 10.90 -6.26 4.56
C ARG A 91 11.12 -6.96 5.86
N PRO A 92 12.16 -7.71 6.03
CA PRO A 92 12.31 -8.60 7.17
C PRO A 92 12.06 -8.01 8.55
N GLY A 93 12.66 -6.94 8.88
CA GLY A 93 12.45 -6.37 10.19
C GLY A 93 11.03 -5.89 10.39
N LEU A 94 10.50 -5.17 9.41
CA LEU A 94 9.18 -4.64 9.52
C LEU A 94 8.17 -5.76 9.45
N ARG A 95 8.42 -6.78 8.66
CA ARG A 95 7.54 -7.91 8.55
C ARG A 95 7.33 -8.57 9.90
N ASP A 96 8.41 -8.78 10.64
CA ASP A 96 8.30 -9.46 11.90
C ASP A 96 7.66 -8.59 12.97
N VAL A 97 7.94 -7.32 12.96
CA VAL A 97 7.34 -6.42 13.93
C VAL A 97 5.85 -6.32 13.69
N THR A 98 5.43 -6.23 12.43
CA THR A 98 4.02 -6.13 12.16
C THR A 98 3.32 -7.43 12.52
N TYR A 99 3.93 -8.56 12.25
CA TYR A 99 3.29 -9.80 12.57
C TYR A 99 3.11 -9.92 14.08
N GLN A 100 4.06 -9.47 14.84
CA GLN A 100 4.01 -9.61 16.25
C GLN A 100 3.14 -8.60 16.97
N TYR A 101 3.13 -7.39 16.53
CA TYR A 101 2.45 -6.36 17.27
C TYR A 101 1.15 -5.82 16.68
N VAL A 102 0.90 -6.04 15.42
CA VAL A 102 -0.34 -5.57 14.83
C VAL A 102 -1.45 -6.51 15.25
N LYS A 103 -2.59 -6.00 15.67
CA LYS A 103 -3.70 -6.82 16.03
C LYS A 103 -4.98 -6.22 15.54
N LYS A 104 -6.02 -7.02 15.55
CA LYS A 104 -7.30 -6.57 15.10
C LYS A 104 -7.64 -5.33 15.89
N GLY A 105 -8.05 -4.28 15.24
CA GLY A 105 -8.40 -3.03 15.87
C GLY A 105 -7.28 -2.04 16.01
N SER A 106 -6.06 -2.44 15.71
CA SER A 106 -4.92 -1.52 15.83
C SER A 106 -5.07 -0.38 14.87
N ARG A 107 -4.70 0.81 15.29
CA ARG A 107 -4.75 1.95 14.42
C ARG A 107 -3.36 2.19 13.90
N LEU A 108 -3.21 2.22 12.60
CA LEU A 108 -1.91 2.29 11.98
C LEU A 108 -1.86 3.30 10.86
N TYR A 109 -0.66 3.80 10.62
CA TYR A 109 -0.39 4.61 9.46
C TYR A 109 0.56 3.77 8.62
N VAL A 110 0.22 3.54 7.38
CA VAL A 110 1.01 2.69 6.49
C VAL A 110 1.43 3.46 5.26
N GLU A 111 2.68 3.34 4.88
CA GLU A 111 3.15 3.91 3.65
C GLU A 111 3.71 2.81 2.79
N GLY A 112 3.49 2.87 1.53
CA GLY A 112 4.01 1.86 0.63
C GLY A 112 3.69 2.17 -0.81
N LYS A 113 3.61 1.15 -1.62
CA LYS A 113 3.32 1.31 -3.02
C LYS A 113 2.29 0.31 -3.45
N LEU A 114 1.64 0.59 -4.56
CA LEU A 114 0.65 -0.34 -5.10
C LEU A 114 1.37 -1.42 -5.85
N ASP A 115 0.86 -2.62 -5.74
CA ASP A 115 1.42 -3.73 -6.46
C ASP A 115 0.26 -4.54 -7.02
N TYR A 116 0.20 -4.69 -8.34
CA TYR A 116 -0.87 -5.38 -8.99
C TYR A 116 -0.36 -6.76 -9.41
N GLY A 117 -0.52 -7.72 -8.57
CA GLY A 117 -0.03 -9.04 -8.87
C GLY A 117 -1.08 -9.90 -9.52
N GLU A 118 -0.68 -11.01 -10.05
CA GLU A 118 -1.60 -11.95 -10.64
C GLU A 118 -1.42 -13.28 -10.01
N TYR A 119 -2.46 -14.06 -9.92
CA TYR A 119 -2.34 -15.41 -9.43
C TYR A 119 -3.39 -16.25 -10.14
N THR A 120 -3.25 -17.56 -10.09
CA THR A 120 -4.19 -18.45 -10.74
C THR A 120 -4.97 -19.12 -9.63
N ASP A 121 -6.28 -19.07 -9.71
CA ASP A 121 -7.08 -19.65 -8.65
C ASP A 121 -7.30 -21.13 -8.91
N LYS A 122 -8.11 -21.76 -8.09
CA LYS A 122 -8.32 -23.18 -8.21
C LYS A 122 -8.91 -23.57 -9.50
N ASN A 123 -9.64 -22.71 -10.18
CA ASN A 123 -10.25 -23.06 -11.42
C ASN A 123 -9.36 -22.68 -12.60
N ASN A 124 -8.10 -22.45 -12.35
CA ASN A 124 -7.19 -22.11 -13.42
C ASN A 124 -7.52 -20.79 -14.08
N VAL A 125 -8.20 -19.90 -13.41
CA VAL A 125 -8.52 -18.62 -13.95
C VAL A 125 -7.50 -17.62 -13.43
N ARG A 126 -6.95 -16.78 -14.29
CA ARG A 126 -6.00 -15.82 -13.86
C ARG A 126 -6.71 -14.71 -13.19
N ARG A 127 -6.31 -14.35 -12.02
CA ARG A 127 -6.92 -13.29 -11.28
C ARG A 127 -5.89 -12.28 -10.87
N GLN A 128 -6.35 -11.03 -10.70
CA GLN A 128 -5.48 -9.99 -10.33
C GLN A 128 -5.70 -9.66 -8.87
N ALA A 129 -4.67 -9.49 -8.12
CA ALA A 129 -4.80 -9.13 -6.73
C ALA A 129 -4.00 -7.87 -6.50
N THR A 130 -4.63 -6.84 -6.00
CA THR A 130 -3.95 -5.59 -5.73
C THR A 130 -3.59 -5.57 -4.26
N THR A 131 -2.36 -5.28 -3.97
CA THR A 131 -1.95 -5.20 -2.59
C THR A 131 -1.11 -3.95 -2.44
N ILE A 132 -0.93 -3.48 -1.23
CA ILE A 132 -0.07 -2.37 -0.95
C ILE A 132 1.13 -2.96 -0.26
N VAL A 133 2.29 -2.80 -0.88
CA VAL A 133 3.52 -3.32 -0.30
C VAL A 133 4.05 -2.24 0.60
N ALA A 134 4.00 -2.49 1.90
CA ALA A 134 4.34 -1.47 2.88
C ALA A 134 5.82 -1.39 3.12
N ASP A 135 6.32 -0.19 3.22
CA ASP A 135 7.70 -0.03 3.57
C ASP A 135 7.81 0.75 4.89
N ASN A 136 6.72 1.23 5.43
CA ASN A 136 6.77 1.90 6.71
C ASN A 136 5.43 1.76 7.40
N VAL A 137 5.43 1.41 8.68
CA VAL A 137 4.21 1.25 9.44
C VAL A 137 4.42 1.94 10.76
N ILE A 138 3.52 2.85 11.13
CA ILE A 138 3.61 3.56 12.38
C ILE A 138 2.40 3.20 13.22
N PHE A 139 2.63 2.76 14.44
CA PHE A 139 1.56 2.37 15.31
C PHE A 139 1.05 3.59 16.04
N LEU A 140 -0.21 3.83 15.97
CA LEU A 140 -0.80 4.99 16.53
C LEU A 140 -1.60 4.84 17.77
N SER A 141 -1.91 3.89 18.28
CA SER A 141 -2.74 3.87 19.31
C SER A 141 -2.57 3.48 20.41
N ASP A 142 -2.93 3.59 20.91
CA ASP A 142 -3.25 3.42 21.82
C ASP A 142 -3.61 2.53 22.51
N ASN A 143 -3.82 2.04 22.74
CA ASN A 143 -4.32 1.16 23.23
C ASN A 143 -3.92 0.90 24.35
N VAL A 144 -3.54 1.23 24.73
CA VAL A 144 -3.08 1.10 25.64
C VAL A 144 -3.74 0.80 26.67
N LYS A 145 -4.47 1.06 26.92
CA LYS A 145 -5.11 0.83 27.83
C LYS A 145 -5.55 -0.27 28.04
N GLU A 146 -5.50 -0.86 27.78
CA GLU A 146 -5.96 -1.82 27.89
C GLU A 146 -5.60 -2.47 28.71
N LYS A 147 -5.15 -2.60 29.14
CA LYS A 147 -4.79 -3.24 29.85
C LYS A 147 -5.07 -3.30 30.84
N ALA A 148 -5.40 -3.23 31.02
CA ALA A 148 -5.66 -3.21 32.10
C ALA A 148 -5.75 -4.11 32.80
#